data_11fca189b38765deb3392216bb5b209f
#
_entry.id   11fca189b38765deb3392216bb5b209f
#
_cell.length_a   1.000
_cell.length_b   1.000
_cell.length_c   1.000
_cell.angle_alpha   90.00
_cell.angle_beta   90.00
_cell.angle_gamma   90.00
#
_symmetry.space_group_name_H-M   'P 1'
#
loop_
_entity.id
_entity.type
_entity.pdbx_description
1 polymer ?
#
loop_
_entity_poly.entity_id
_entity_poly.type
_entity_poly.pdbx_seq_one_letter_code
_entity_poly.pdbx_strand_id
1 'polypeptide(L)'
;WMYAAQGIHPSETAELDEEKIRWIESCCAHEKVKAVGEIGLDYYWEEPDHSIQKKWFVRQLDLARRTKLPVIIHSRDAAKDTLDMMKAEKAGDMGGVIHCFSYGKEIAREYLNMGFFLGIGGVVTFNNAKKLKEVVEYAPLKSLVLETDCPYLAPVPNRGKRNSSLNLTYVVDA
;
A
#
# COMPACT_ATOMS: atom_id res chain seq x y z
N TRP A 1 0.66 -2.13 22.18
CA TRP A 1 -0.39 -2.44 21.20
C TRP A 1 -0.17 -1.83 19.81
N MET A 2 0.77 -0.88 19.68
CA MET A 2 1.16 -0.35 18.36
C MET A 2 2.20 -1.26 17.69
N TYR A 3 2.08 -1.37 16.37
CA TYR A 3 3.03 -2.05 15.50
C TYR A 3 3.48 -1.09 14.41
N ALA A 4 4.59 -1.39 13.74
CA ALA A 4 5.17 -0.58 12.68
C ALA A 4 5.38 -1.38 11.40
N ALA A 5 5.38 -0.69 10.28
CA ALA A 5 6.01 -1.12 9.06
C ALA A 5 7.28 -0.31 8.84
N GLN A 6 8.28 -0.90 8.20
CA GLN A 6 9.56 -0.25 7.89
C GLN A 6 9.83 -0.34 6.40
N GLY A 7 10.02 0.80 5.76
CA GLY A 7 10.28 0.92 4.34
C GLY A 7 10.48 2.36 3.95
N ILE A 8 10.77 2.59 2.67
CA ILE A 8 10.90 3.93 2.09
C ILE A 8 9.85 4.09 1.01
N HIS A 9 8.97 5.08 1.22
CA HIS A 9 7.95 5.46 0.26
C HIS A 9 8.57 5.87 -1.08
N PRO A 10 7.93 5.59 -2.24
CA PRO A 10 8.47 5.92 -3.55
C PRO A 10 8.88 7.39 -3.70
N SER A 11 8.19 8.34 -3.08
CA SER A 11 8.55 9.76 -3.10
C SER A 11 9.89 10.10 -2.41
N GLU A 12 10.39 9.21 -1.55
CA GLU A 12 11.60 9.43 -0.75
C GLU A 12 12.81 8.62 -1.27
N THR A 13 12.67 7.99 -2.43
CA THR A 13 13.69 7.07 -2.95
C THR A 13 14.88 7.75 -3.62
N ALA A 14 14.82 9.08 -3.88
CA ALA A 14 15.91 9.81 -4.54
C ALA A 14 17.27 9.67 -3.80
N GLU A 15 17.23 9.72 -2.48
CA GLU A 15 18.41 9.65 -1.63
C GLU A 15 18.61 8.27 -0.98
N LEU A 16 17.88 7.26 -1.45
CA LEU A 16 18.00 5.91 -0.90
C LEU A 16 19.28 5.23 -1.40
N ASP A 17 19.97 4.57 -0.49
CA ASP A 17 21.20 3.81 -0.75
C ASP A 17 21.19 2.46 -0.01
N GLU A 18 22.22 1.65 -0.25
CA GLU A 18 22.32 0.33 0.38
C GLU A 18 22.62 0.39 1.88
N GLU A 19 23.16 1.49 2.40
CA GLU A 19 23.37 1.66 3.84
C GLU A 19 22.03 1.85 4.55
N LYS A 20 21.16 2.71 3.99
CA LYS A 20 19.79 2.90 4.49
C LYS A 20 18.98 1.60 4.39
N ILE A 21 19.12 0.83 3.32
CA ILE A 21 18.47 -0.48 3.21
C ILE A 21 18.96 -1.44 4.32
N ARG A 22 20.24 -1.51 4.60
CA ARG A 22 20.76 -2.34 5.71
C ARG A 22 20.25 -1.87 7.07
N TRP A 23 20.12 -0.56 7.26
CA TRP A 23 19.54 -0.02 8.48
C TRP A 23 18.06 -0.42 8.62
N ILE A 24 17.25 -0.29 7.56
CA ILE A 24 15.85 -0.73 7.55
C ILE A 24 15.78 -2.24 7.87
N GLU A 25 16.62 -3.04 7.26
CA GLU A 25 16.70 -4.49 7.53
C GLU A 25 16.95 -4.77 9.01
N SER A 26 17.87 -4.02 9.64
CA SER A 26 18.10 -4.16 11.09
C SER A 26 16.87 -3.80 11.93
N CYS A 27 16.11 -2.78 11.51
CA CYS A 27 14.86 -2.40 12.17
C CYS A 27 13.78 -3.49 12.04
N CYS A 28 13.77 -4.22 10.92
CA CYS A 28 12.82 -5.32 10.70
C CYS A 28 12.99 -6.48 11.69
N ALA A 29 14.11 -6.60 12.36
CA ALA A 29 14.32 -7.59 13.42
C ALA A 29 13.56 -7.28 14.73
N HIS A 30 13.05 -6.06 14.90
CA HIS A 30 12.32 -5.67 16.10
C HIS A 30 10.92 -6.30 16.12
N GLU A 31 10.52 -6.86 17.26
CA GLU A 31 9.24 -7.60 17.42
C GLU A 31 7.98 -6.81 17.06
N LYS A 32 8.03 -5.47 17.12
CA LYS A 32 6.92 -4.58 16.77
C LYS A 32 6.85 -4.26 15.28
N VAL A 33 7.86 -4.58 14.49
CA VAL A 33 7.83 -4.43 13.04
C VAL A 33 7.14 -5.65 12.44
N LYS A 34 6.06 -5.43 11.68
CA LYS A 34 5.20 -6.48 11.16
C LYS A 34 5.09 -6.51 9.65
N ALA A 35 5.65 -5.53 8.96
CA ALA A 35 5.66 -5.47 7.51
C ALA A 35 6.85 -4.65 7.01
N VAL A 36 7.23 -4.87 5.76
CA VAL A 36 8.04 -3.94 4.99
C VAL A 36 7.09 -3.02 4.23
N GLY A 37 7.19 -1.73 4.51
CA GLY A 37 6.28 -0.75 3.91
C GLY A 37 6.40 0.63 4.58
N GLU A 38 5.90 1.62 3.93
CA GLU A 38 5.19 1.62 2.67
C GLU A 38 6.19 1.64 1.52
N ILE A 39 6.05 0.73 0.55
CA ILE A 39 6.94 0.61 -0.61
C ILE A 39 6.11 0.53 -1.90
N GLY A 40 6.67 0.87 -3.04
CA GLY A 40 5.92 0.78 -4.30
C GLY A 40 6.29 1.85 -5.30
N LEU A 41 5.27 2.34 -6.05
CA LEU A 41 5.43 3.33 -7.11
C LEU A 41 4.38 4.45 -6.96
N ASP A 42 4.82 5.70 -7.16
CA ASP A 42 3.98 6.89 -7.22
C ASP A 42 4.35 7.72 -8.47
N TYR A 43 3.48 7.71 -9.48
CA TYR A 43 3.69 8.42 -10.73
C TYR A 43 2.90 9.72 -10.79
N TYR A 44 2.27 10.11 -9.70
CA TYR A 44 1.62 11.41 -9.60
C TYR A 44 2.61 12.57 -9.60
N TRP A 45 3.82 12.32 -9.07
CA TRP A 45 4.92 13.26 -9.05
C TRP A 45 5.97 12.90 -10.09
N GLU A 46 6.60 13.90 -10.72
CA GLU A 46 7.68 13.67 -11.70
C GLU A 46 8.97 13.20 -11.02
N GLU A 47 9.18 13.57 -9.77
CA GLU A 47 10.34 13.20 -8.95
C GLU A 47 9.94 12.37 -7.72
N PRO A 48 10.73 11.39 -7.34
CA PRO A 48 11.92 10.85 -8.00
C PRO A 48 11.61 10.17 -9.34
N ASP A 49 12.58 10.16 -10.27
CA ASP A 49 12.44 9.46 -11.56
C ASP A 49 11.88 8.04 -11.38
N HIS A 50 11.00 7.63 -12.29
CA HIS A 50 10.32 6.33 -12.20
C HIS A 50 11.29 5.15 -12.21
N SER A 51 12.47 5.26 -12.86
CA SER A 51 13.49 4.21 -12.86
C SER A 51 14.13 4.05 -11.48
N ILE A 52 14.30 5.14 -10.74
CA ILE A 52 14.80 5.14 -9.36
C ILE A 52 13.77 4.48 -8.44
N GLN A 53 12.49 4.87 -8.54
CA GLN A 53 11.41 4.25 -7.78
C GLN A 53 11.36 2.73 -8.04
N LYS A 54 11.40 2.30 -9.31
CA LYS A 54 11.38 0.87 -9.69
C LYS A 54 12.57 0.10 -9.11
N LYS A 55 13.78 0.66 -9.22
CA LYS A 55 14.98 0.04 -8.64
C LYS A 55 14.81 -0.24 -7.16
N TRP A 56 14.37 0.76 -6.41
CA TRP A 56 14.24 0.63 -4.96
C TRP A 56 13.01 -0.15 -4.52
N PHE A 57 11.97 -0.20 -5.35
CA PHE A 57 10.84 -1.09 -5.11
C PHE A 57 11.27 -2.56 -5.15
N VAL A 58 11.98 -2.99 -6.22
CA VAL A 58 12.52 -4.36 -6.30
C VAL A 58 13.43 -4.66 -5.11
N ARG A 59 14.30 -3.72 -4.76
CA ARG A 59 15.25 -3.91 -3.66
C ARG A 59 14.56 -4.07 -2.31
N GLN A 60 13.45 -3.37 -2.07
CA GLN A 60 12.65 -3.50 -0.86
C GLN A 60 11.77 -4.76 -0.85
N LEU A 61 11.30 -5.23 -2.01
CA LEU A 61 10.66 -6.54 -2.13
C LEU A 61 11.65 -7.68 -1.76
N ASP A 62 12.91 -7.59 -2.22
CA ASP A 62 13.96 -8.53 -1.81
C ASP A 62 14.21 -8.48 -0.29
N LEU A 63 14.24 -7.29 0.30
CA LEU A 63 14.36 -7.12 1.76
C LEU A 63 13.20 -7.81 2.49
N ALA A 64 11.96 -7.61 2.05
CA ALA A 64 10.79 -8.27 2.64
C ALA A 64 10.91 -9.80 2.58
N ARG A 65 11.38 -10.34 1.45
CA ARG A 65 11.62 -11.79 1.29
C ARG A 65 12.67 -12.30 2.27
N ARG A 66 13.79 -11.60 2.44
CA ARG A 66 14.86 -11.98 3.37
C ARG A 66 14.44 -11.91 4.82
N THR A 67 13.66 -10.90 5.19
CA THR A 67 13.14 -10.72 6.55
C THR A 67 11.89 -11.55 6.84
N LYS A 68 11.31 -12.20 5.81
CA LYS A 68 10.06 -12.99 5.88
C LYS A 68 8.88 -12.17 6.41
N LEU A 69 8.85 -10.89 6.10
CA LEU A 69 7.75 -10.00 6.45
C LEU A 69 6.82 -9.77 5.25
N PRO A 70 5.50 -9.63 5.47
CA PRO A 70 4.58 -9.18 4.43
C PRO A 70 4.88 -7.74 4.02
N VAL A 71 4.29 -7.31 2.90
CA VAL A 71 4.52 -5.96 2.38
C VAL A 71 3.28 -5.08 2.45
N ILE A 72 3.48 -3.77 2.60
CA ILE A 72 2.45 -2.75 2.41
C ILE A 72 2.82 -1.97 1.15
N ILE A 73 1.96 -2.08 0.13
CA ILE A 73 2.23 -1.58 -1.21
C ILE A 73 1.49 -0.27 -1.46
N HIS A 74 2.26 0.75 -1.78
CA HIS A 74 1.76 1.99 -2.36
C HIS A 74 1.73 1.89 -3.90
N SER A 75 0.63 2.33 -4.49
CA SER A 75 0.51 2.41 -5.95
C SER A 75 -0.38 3.58 -6.33
N ARG A 76 0.20 4.63 -6.93
CA ARG A 76 -0.54 5.80 -7.39
C ARG A 76 -0.17 6.11 -8.84
N ASP A 77 -1.18 6.13 -9.73
CA ASP A 77 -1.03 6.32 -11.17
C ASP A 77 -0.04 5.34 -11.84
N ALA A 78 0.28 4.22 -11.16
CA ALA A 78 1.31 3.24 -11.51
C ALA A 78 0.77 1.79 -11.57
N ALA A 79 -0.55 1.59 -11.73
CA ALA A 79 -1.22 0.30 -11.58
C ALA A 79 -0.54 -0.85 -12.35
N LYS A 80 -0.24 -0.61 -13.64
CA LYS A 80 0.35 -1.64 -14.50
C LYS A 80 1.76 -2.01 -14.07
N ASP A 81 2.62 -1.02 -13.88
CA ASP A 81 4.02 -1.25 -13.53
C ASP A 81 4.15 -1.89 -12.15
N THR A 82 3.36 -1.43 -11.17
CA THR A 82 3.32 -2.03 -9.83
C THR A 82 2.93 -3.51 -9.91
N LEU A 83 1.85 -3.82 -10.63
CA LEU A 83 1.36 -5.21 -10.75
C LEU A 83 2.37 -6.10 -11.49
N ASP A 84 2.93 -5.62 -12.60
CA ASP A 84 3.90 -6.37 -13.40
C ASP A 84 5.17 -6.67 -12.59
N MET A 85 5.69 -5.68 -11.86
CA MET A 85 6.86 -5.86 -10.99
C MET A 85 6.57 -6.83 -9.83
N MET A 86 5.42 -6.71 -9.18
CA MET A 86 5.03 -7.62 -8.10
C MET A 86 4.90 -9.07 -8.59
N LYS A 87 4.41 -9.29 -9.83
CA LYS A 87 4.36 -10.61 -10.44
C LYS A 87 5.77 -11.13 -10.75
N ALA A 88 6.62 -10.29 -11.37
CA ALA A 88 7.99 -10.65 -11.71
C ALA A 88 8.80 -11.03 -10.47
N GLU A 89 8.62 -10.30 -9.37
CA GLU A 89 9.29 -10.54 -8.09
C GLU A 89 8.56 -11.57 -7.20
N LYS A 90 7.50 -12.22 -7.68
CA LYS A 90 6.72 -13.21 -6.92
C LYS A 90 6.28 -12.71 -5.54
N ALA A 91 5.81 -11.46 -5.49
CA ALA A 91 5.41 -10.83 -4.24
C ALA A 91 4.28 -11.57 -3.50
N GLY A 92 3.49 -12.38 -4.21
CA GLY A 92 2.47 -13.25 -3.61
C GLY A 92 3.01 -14.24 -2.59
N ASP A 93 4.29 -14.63 -2.69
CA ASP A 93 4.93 -15.54 -1.72
C ASP A 93 5.09 -14.88 -0.33
N MET A 94 5.13 -13.55 -0.27
CA MET A 94 5.23 -12.79 0.97
C MET A 94 3.86 -12.38 1.49
N GLY A 95 2.91 -12.12 0.59
CA GLY A 95 1.61 -11.56 0.91
C GLY A 95 1.68 -10.12 1.40
N GLY A 96 0.54 -9.56 1.77
CA GLY A 96 0.50 -8.20 2.29
C GLY A 96 -0.78 -7.45 1.93
N VAL A 97 -0.68 -6.13 1.93
CA VAL A 97 -1.80 -5.20 1.69
C VAL A 97 -1.47 -4.26 0.54
N ILE A 98 -2.40 -4.08 -0.37
CA ILE A 98 -2.37 -2.95 -1.30
C ILE A 98 -3.03 -1.78 -0.57
N HIS A 99 -2.20 -0.87 -0.10
CA HIS A 99 -2.62 0.29 0.67
C HIS A 99 -3.44 1.26 -0.18
N CYS A 100 -4.45 1.85 0.43
CA CYS A 100 -5.33 2.87 -0.17
C CYS A 100 -5.79 2.52 -1.58
N PHE A 101 -6.30 1.26 -1.75
CA PHE A 101 -6.67 0.74 -3.06
C PHE A 101 -7.69 1.64 -3.75
N SER A 102 -7.38 2.06 -4.98
CA SER A 102 -8.21 3.02 -5.73
C SER A 102 -8.46 2.67 -7.19
N TYR A 103 -8.03 1.48 -7.63
CA TYR A 103 -8.20 1.01 -9.01
C TYR A 103 -9.54 0.27 -9.22
N GLY A 104 -9.77 -0.23 -10.43
CA GLY A 104 -10.96 -0.99 -10.80
C GLY A 104 -10.85 -2.50 -10.50
N LYS A 105 -11.95 -3.22 -10.80
CA LYS A 105 -12.09 -4.67 -10.51
C LYS A 105 -11.05 -5.54 -11.19
N GLU A 106 -10.58 -5.15 -12.39
CA GLU A 106 -9.57 -5.92 -13.12
C GLU A 106 -8.27 -5.99 -12.34
N ILE A 107 -7.80 -4.86 -11.81
CA ILE A 107 -6.58 -4.77 -11.00
C ILE A 107 -6.80 -5.41 -9.63
N ALA A 108 -7.97 -5.18 -9.01
CA ALA A 108 -8.33 -5.81 -7.74
C ALA A 108 -8.26 -7.34 -7.82
N ARG A 109 -8.83 -7.92 -8.90
CA ARG A 109 -8.79 -9.38 -9.14
C ARG A 109 -7.36 -9.93 -9.19
N GLU A 110 -6.46 -9.23 -9.86
CA GLU A 110 -5.06 -9.67 -9.96
C GLU A 110 -4.38 -9.72 -8.58
N TYR A 111 -4.55 -8.68 -7.76
CA TYR A 111 -4.00 -8.66 -6.40
C TYR A 111 -4.66 -9.71 -5.49
N LEU A 112 -5.97 -9.87 -5.57
CA LEU A 112 -6.68 -10.91 -4.82
C LEU A 112 -6.22 -12.33 -5.21
N ASN A 113 -5.96 -12.58 -6.50
CA ASN A 113 -5.42 -13.84 -6.99
C ASN A 113 -3.98 -14.09 -6.51
N MET A 114 -3.22 -13.05 -6.23
CA MET A 114 -1.88 -13.13 -5.61
C MET A 114 -1.95 -13.30 -4.08
N GLY A 115 -3.14 -13.32 -3.48
CA GLY A 115 -3.34 -13.45 -2.04
C GLY A 115 -3.20 -12.15 -1.23
N PHE A 116 -3.20 -10.99 -1.89
CA PHE A 116 -3.14 -9.70 -1.21
C PHE A 116 -4.49 -9.27 -0.66
N PHE A 117 -4.44 -8.53 0.45
CA PHE A 117 -5.57 -7.78 0.97
C PHE A 117 -5.66 -6.41 0.30
N LEU A 118 -6.87 -5.85 0.20
CA LEU A 118 -7.11 -4.50 -0.29
C LEU A 118 -7.44 -3.57 0.88
N GLY A 119 -6.64 -2.51 1.03
CA GLY A 119 -6.86 -1.45 2.01
C GLY A 119 -7.98 -0.52 1.56
N ILE A 120 -9.03 -0.42 2.36
CA ILE A 120 -10.21 0.41 2.10
C ILE A 120 -10.29 1.52 3.12
N GLY A 121 -10.06 2.74 2.67
CA GLY A 121 -10.07 3.95 3.48
C GLY A 121 -11.21 4.92 3.12
N GLY A 122 -11.10 6.15 3.60
CA GLY A 122 -12.12 7.21 3.46
C GLY A 122 -12.58 7.49 2.04
N VAL A 123 -11.78 7.19 1.04
CA VAL A 123 -12.10 7.38 -0.38
C VAL A 123 -13.38 6.64 -0.79
N VAL A 124 -13.70 5.49 -0.20
CA VAL A 124 -14.91 4.73 -0.53
C VAL A 124 -16.20 5.54 -0.29
N THR A 125 -16.16 6.50 0.63
CA THR A 125 -17.31 7.37 0.95
C THR A 125 -17.51 8.51 -0.07
N PHE A 126 -16.58 8.72 -0.99
CA PHE A 126 -16.62 9.85 -1.91
C PHE A 126 -17.64 9.60 -3.04
N ASN A 127 -18.33 10.67 -3.48
CA ASN A 127 -19.35 10.57 -4.53
C ASN A 127 -18.78 10.07 -5.87
N ASN A 128 -17.52 10.36 -6.17
CA ASN A 128 -16.83 9.93 -7.39
C ASN A 128 -16.11 8.58 -7.27
N ALA A 129 -16.22 7.87 -6.15
CA ALA A 129 -15.56 6.60 -5.90
C ALA A 129 -16.31 5.37 -6.45
N LYS A 130 -17.06 5.52 -7.56
CA LYS A 130 -17.89 4.45 -8.12
C LYS A 130 -17.09 3.15 -8.36
N LYS A 131 -15.92 3.25 -8.99
CA LYS A 131 -15.06 2.07 -9.26
C LYS A 131 -14.63 1.35 -7.98
N LEU A 132 -14.29 2.09 -6.93
CA LEU A 132 -13.90 1.51 -5.65
C LEU A 132 -15.07 0.82 -4.96
N LYS A 133 -16.27 1.40 -5.00
CA LYS A 133 -17.50 0.76 -4.48
C LYS A 133 -17.79 -0.56 -5.20
N GLU A 134 -17.67 -0.59 -6.52
CA GLU A 134 -17.80 -1.82 -7.30
C GLU A 134 -16.73 -2.88 -6.93
N VAL A 135 -15.53 -2.47 -6.49
CA VAL A 135 -14.50 -3.38 -5.99
C VAL A 135 -14.88 -3.94 -4.62
N VAL A 136 -15.37 -3.10 -3.72
CA VAL A 136 -15.82 -3.55 -2.38
C VAL A 136 -16.96 -4.55 -2.48
N GLU A 137 -17.93 -4.32 -3.37
CA GLU A 137 -19.02 -5.27 -3.65
C GLU A 137 -18.52 -6.60 -4.26
N TYR A 138 -17.45 -6.54 -5.06
CA TYR A 138 -16.89 -7.70 -5.75
C TYR A 138 -15.97 -8.54 -4.86
N ALA A 139 -15.15 -7.89 -4.03
CA ALA A 139 -14.09 -8.55 -3.28
C ALA A 139 -14.64 -9.39 -2.10
N PRO A 140 -14.07 -10.57 -1.83
CA PRO A 140 -14.43 -11.30 -0.61
C PRO A 140 -14.18 -10.46 0.63
N LEU A 141 -15.14 -10.34 1.54
CA LEU A 141 -15.02 -9.52 2.76
C LEU A 141 -13.74 -9.84 3.54
N LYS A 142 -13.35 -11.11 3.61
CA LYS A 142 -12.13 -11.57 4.28
C LYS A 142 -10.82 -11.04 3.67
N SER A 143 -10.88 -10.48 2.47
CA SER A 143 -9.73 -9.92 1.74
C SER A 143 -9.70 -8.39 1.78
N LEU A 144 -10.62 -7.76 2.52
CA LEU A 144 -10.65 -6.32 2.75
C LEU A 144 -10.10 -6.00 4.12
N VAL A 145 -9.29 -4.93 4.22
CA VAL A 145 -8.83 -4.37 5.48
C VAL A 145 -9.21 -2.90 5.55
N LEU A 146 -9.59 -2.43 6.74
CA LEU A 146 -9.91 -1.03 6.98
C LEU A 146 -8.65 -0.24 7.28
N GLU A 147 -8.57 0.95 6.72
CA GLU A 147 -7.47 1.88 6.95
C GLU A 147 -7.93 3.34 6.92
N THR A 148 -7.04 4.27 7.21
CA THR A 148 -7.40 5.69 7.28
C THR A 148 -6.57 6.58 6.38
N ASP A 149 -5.31 6.26 6.13
CA ASP A 149 -4.30 7.16 5.56
C ASP A 149 -4.19 8.49 6.34
N CYS A 150 -4.49 8.46 7.64
CA CYS A 150 -4.48 9.68 8.45
C CYS A 150 -3.06 10.29 8.57
N PRO A 151 -2.96 11.63 8.52
CA PRO A 151 -4.01 12.62 8.70
C PRO A 151 -4.79 13.02 7.44
N TYR A 152 -4.62 12.30 6.34
CA TYR A 152 -5.21 12.58 5.03
C TYR A 152 -6.50 11.80 4.78
N LEU A 153 -7.14 12.02 3.65
CA LEU A 153 -8.25 11.28 3.07
C LEU A 153 -9.45 11.04 4.03
N ALA A 154 -9.78 12.04 4.87
CA ALA A 154 -10.93 11.95 5.75
C ALA A 154 -12.21 11.60 4.97
N PRO A 155 -13.01 10.63 5.45
CA PRO A 155 -14.27 10.24 4.81
C PRO A 155 -15.32 11.35 4.89
N VAL A 156 -16.36 11.25 4.05
CA VAL A 156 -17.57 12.04 4.21
C VAL A 156 -18.23 11.62 5.55
N PRO A 157 -18.74 12.59 6.38
CA PRO A 157 -18.89 14.03 6.12
C PRO A 157 -17.66 14.88 6.48
N ASN A 158 -16.58 14.27 6.90
CA ASN A 158 -15.39 14.98 7.40
C ASN A 158 -14.36 15.35 6.31
N ARG A 159 -14.70 15.15 5.04
CA ARG A 159 -13.80 15.44 3.91
C ARG A 159 -13.23 16.86 4.00
N GLY A 160 -11.91 16.98 3.76
CA GLY A 160 -11.18 18.26 3.86
C GLY A 160 -10.73 18.64 5.28
N LYS A 161 -11.09 17.86 6.30
CA LYS A 161 -10.58 17.99 7.66
C LYS A 161 -9.45 16.99 7.92
N ARG A 162 -8.75 17.17 9.05
CA ARG A 162 -7.77 16.20 9.52
C ARG A 162 -8.46 14.85 9.81
N ASN A 163 -7.93 13.78 9.22
CA ASN A 163 -8.43 12.43 9.44
C ASN A 163 -7.86 11.82 10.73
N SER A 164 -8.56 10.83 11.26
CA SER A 164 -8.13 9.99 12.40
C SER A 164 -8.83 8.65 12.37
N SER A 165 -8.36 7.68 13.16
CA SER A 165 -8.97 6.35 13.28
C SER A 165 -10.43 6.38 13.75
N LEU A 166 -10.87 7.45 14.40
CA LEU A 166 -12.28 7.62 14.81
C LEU A 166 -13.23 7.69 13.61
N ASN A 167 -12.71 8.07 12.44
CA ASN A 167 -13.49 8.17 11.22
C ASN A 167 -13.72 6.81 10.51
N LEU A 168 -13.13 5.71 11.00
CA LEU A 168 -13.33 4.37 10.40
C LEU A 168 -14.80 3.93 10.40
N THR A 169 -15.61 4.40 11.33
CA THR A 169 -17.05 4.13 11.35
C THR A 169 -17.73 4.55 10.05
N TYR A 170 -17.38 5.72 9.50
CA TYR A 170 -17.93 6.18 8.22
C TYR A 170 -17.47 5.35 7.02
N VAL A 171 -16.31 4.70 7.12
CA VAL A 171 -15.82 3.79 6.08
C VAL A 171 -16.60 2.48 6.10
N VAL A 172 -16.93 1.99 7.30
CA VAL A 172 -17.72 0.76 7.50
C VAL A 172 -19.16 0.94 7.05
N ASP A 173 -19.73 2.12 7.26
CA ASP A 173 -21.13 2.42 6.94
C ASP A 173 -21.36 2.68 5.45
N ALA A 174 -20.30 2.82 4.63
CA ALA A 174 -20.38 3.16 3.21
C ALA A 174 -20.51 1.96 2.29
#